data_71bd4042e35da76364a916fbda7df57e
#
_entry.id   71bd4042e35da76364a916fbda7df57e
#
_cell.length_a   1.000
_cell.length_b   1.000
_cell.length_c   1.000
_cell.angle_alpha   90.00
_cell.angle_beta   90.00
_cell.angle_gamma   90.00
#
_symmetry.space_group_name_H-M   'P 1'
#
loop_
_entity.id
_entity.type
_entity.pdbx_description
1 polymer ?
#
loop_
_entity_poly.entity_id
_entity_poly.type
_entity_poly.pdbx_seq_one_letter_code
_entity_poly.pdbx_strand_id
1 'polypeptide(L)'
;SKSIPKIIEKWHSGKSVAYLSDAGTPGVSDPGNFLIEKVIEENISVVPIPGVSSLTTLVSISHFPTNHFHFEGFLPHKKGRHTRLTELANLKEPVIVLESTHRILKFLNEVLEYFGDRNIIVGRELTKFYETIFRGNVSGSIEYFTENSTKGEFTILISKKRITKKWSHEKEHENINNEWQINCE
;
A
#
# COMPACT_ATOMS: atom_id res chain seq x y z
N SER A 1 12.97 20.79 -10.57
CA SER A 1 12.73 20.38 -11.96
C SER A 1 12.72 21.61 -12.86
N LYS A 2 13.32 21.54 -14.06
CA LYS A 2 13.38 22.66 -15.06
C LYS A 2 11.99 23.06 -15.58
N SER A 3 10.95 22.27 -15.32
CA SER A 3 9.59 22.48 -15.78
C SER A 3 8.75 23.41 -14.89
N ILE A 4 9.09 23.55 -13.61
CA ILE A 4 8.28 24.28 -12.63
C ILE A 4 8.13 25.78 -12.97
N PRO A 5 9.19 26.53 -13.34
CA PRO A 5 9.02 27.92 -13.72
C PRO A 5 8.01 28.13 -14.87
N LYS A 6 8.05 27.24 -15.87
CA LYS A 6 7.10 27.29 -17.01
C LYS A 6 5.65 27.01 -16.60
N ILE A 7 5.46 26.14 -15.60
CA ILE A 7 4.14 25.82 -15.06
C ILE A 7 3.60 27.05 -14.32
N ILE A 8 4.40 27.69 -13.47
CA ILE A 8 4.03 28.90 -12.71
C ILE A 8 3.68 30.03 -13.67
N GLU A 9 4.48 30.26 -14.71
CA GLU A 9 4.19 31.26 -15.74
C GLU A 9 2.82 31.04 -16.43
N LYS A 10 2.47 29.77 -16.73
CA LYS A 10 1.15 29.44 -17.27
C LYS A 10 0.03 29.77 -16.30
N TRP A 11 0.19 29.51 -15.02
CA TRP A 11 -0.81 29.88 -14.01
C TRP A 11 -0.99 31.39 -13.92
N HIS A 12 0.10 32.15 -13.84
CA HIS A 12 0.03 33.64 -13.82
C HIS A 12 -0.59 34.21 -15.09
N SER A 13 -0.55 33.49 -16.20
CA SER A 13 -1.27 33.84 -17.43
C SER A 13 -2.74 33.42 -17.45
N GLY A 14 -3.30 32.97 -16.30
CA GLY A 14 -4.70 32.58 -16.16
C GLY A 14 -5.05 31.19 -16.70
N LYS A 15 -4.05 30.34 -16.98
CA LYS A 15 -4.29 28.98 -17.50
C LYS A 15 -4.41 27.96 -16.36
N SER A 16 -5.30 26.98 -16.51
CA SER A 16 -5.35 25.79 -15.66
C SER A 16 -4.30 24.78 -16.10
N VAL A 17 -3.71 24.07 -15.13
CA VAL A 17 -2.72 23.02 -15.37
C VAL A 17 -3.19 21.74 -14.67
N ALA A 18 -3.20 20.61 -15.36
CA ALA A 18 -3.42 19.29 -14.78
C ALA A 18 -2.08 18.60 -14.55
N TYR A 19 -1.93 18.00 -13.36
CA TYR A 19 -0.81 17.14 -13.01
C TYR A 19 -1.29 15.70 -12.94
N LEU A 20 -0.64 14.81 -13.70
CA LEU A 20 -0.97 13.38 -13.77
C LEU A 20 0.29 12.57 -13.49
N SER A 21 0.10 11.39 -12.90
CA SER A 21 1.10 10.32 -12.78
C SER A 21 0.85 9.23 -13.81
N ASP A 22 1.85 8.41 -14.08
CA ASP A 22 1.73 7.28 -15.02
C ASP A 22 0.78 6.19 -14.48
N ALA A 23 0.71 6.04 -13.15
CA ALA A 23 -0.20 5.12 -12.48
C ALA A 23 -0.53 5.61 -11.07
N GLY A 24 -1.75 5.36 -10.60
CA GLY A 24 -2.21 5.70 -9.26
C GLY A 24 -2.41 7.19 -9.00
N THR A 25 -2.34 7.58 -7.75
CA THR A 25 -2.58 8.96 -7.29
C THR A 25 -1.26 9.73 -7.22
N PRO A 26 -1.13 10.88 -7.93
CA PRO A 26 0.07 11.73 -7.85
C PRO A 26 0.43 12.11 -6.41
N GLY A 27 1.73 12.14 -6.09
CA GLY A 27 2.23 12.51 -4.77
C GLY A 27 2.19 11.38 -3.72
N VAL A 28 1.55 10.24 -4.02
CA VAL A 28 1.56 9.06 -3.13
C VAL A 28 2.61 8.07 -3.62
N SER A 29 3.80 8.11 -3.03
CA SER A 29 5.00 7.39 -3.48
C SER A 29 5.46 7.75 -4.91
N ASP A 30 4.95 8.85 -5.43
CA ASP A 30 5.31 9.45 -6.71
C ASP A 30 5.90 10.86 -6.51
N PRO A 31 6.74 11.35 -7.41
CA PRO A 31 7.18 12.73 -7.40
C PRO A 31 6.00 13.70 -7.51
N GLY A 32 6.02 14.80 -6.77
CA GLY A 32 4.94 15.79 -6.88
C GLY A 32 4.93 16.81 -5.75
N ASN A 33 5.36 16.42 -4.56
CA ASN A 33 5.31 17.26 -3.36
C ASN A 33 5.97 18.63 -3.57
N PHE A 34 7.12 18.67 -4.24
CA PHE A 34 7.81 19.92 -4.54
C PHE A 34 7.01 20.85 -5.48
N LEU A 35 6.24 20.28 -6.42
CA LEU A 35 5.35 21.07 -7.26
C LEU A 35 4.20 21.67 -6.44
N ILE A 36 3.57 20.85 -5.60
CA ILE A 36 2.48 21.30 -4.72
C ILE A 36 2.95 22.37 -3.76
N GLU A 37 4.14 22.20 -3.14
CA GLU A 37 4.75 23.21 -2.29
C GLU A 37 4.86 24.56 -3.01
N LYS A 38 5.42 24.57 -4.22
CA LYS A 38 5.58 25.80 -5.00
C LYS A 38 4.24 26.43 -5.42
N VAL A 39 3.24 25.63 -5.75
CA VAL A 39 1.90 26.11 -6.09
C VAL A 39 1.24 26.80 -4.88
N ILE A 40 1.41 26.24 -3.68
CA ILE A 40 0.89 26.80 -2.44
C ILE A 40 1.61 28.12 -2.10
N GLU A 41 2.94 28.19 -2.26
CA GLU A 41 3.73 29.42 -2.05
C GLU A 41 3.24 30.57 -2.95
N GLU A 42 2.80 30.27 -4.17
CA GLU A 42 2.26 31.24 -5.13
C GLU A 42 0.76 31.54 -4.93
N ASN A 43 0.14 31.04 -3.83
CA ASN A 43 -1.29 31.18 -3.54
C ASN A 43 -2.22 30.67 -4.66
N ILE A 44 -1.79 29.65 -5.40
CA ILE A 44 -2.57 29.06 -6.48
C ILE A 44 -3.45 27.93 -5.90
N SER A 45 -4.72 27.92 -6.26
CA SER A 45 -5.67 26.88 -5.84
C SER A 45 -5.30 25.51 -6.40
N VAL A 46 -5.22 24.50 -5.52
CA VAL A 46 -5.00 23.09 -5.88
C VAL A 46 -6.30 22.34 -5.68
N VAL A 47 -6.80 21.71 -6.74
CA VAL A 47 -8.03 20.90 -6.71
C VAL A 47 -7.64 19.42 -6.78
N PRO A 48 -7.86 18.64 -5.72
CA PRO A 48 -7.63 17.19 -5.76
C PRO A 48 -8.72 16.50 -6.59
N ILE A 49 -8.30 15.63 -7.49
CA ILE A 49 -9.23 14.80 -8.29
C ILE A 49 -9.13 13.37 -7.74
N PRO A 50 -10.22 12.82 -7.14
CA PRO A 50 -10.24 11.44 -6.67
C PRO A 50 -9.95 10.45 -7.80
N GLY A 51 -9.17 9.44 -7.50
CA GLY A 51 -8.81 8.44 -8.49
C GLY A 51 -8.40 7.11 -7.87
N VAL A 52 -7.94 6.20 -8.71
CA VAL A 52 -7.46 4.88 -8.30
C VAL A 52 -6.17 4.96 -7.49
N SER A 53 -6.04 4.08 -6.51
CA SER A 53 -4.82 3.91 -5.73
C SER A 53 -4.64 2.43 -5.38
N SER A 54 -3.49 1.85 -5.70
CA SER A 54 -3.18 0.46 -5.36
C SER A 54 -3.23 0.22 -3.84
N LEU A 55 -2.89 1.24 -3.05
CA LEU A 55 -3.02 1.24 -1.60
C LEU A 55 -4.46 0.96 -1.15
N THR A 56 -5.40 1.82 -1.52
CA THR A 56 -6.82 1.69 -1.13
C THR A 56 -7.47 0.46 -1.77
N THR A 57 -7.10 0.13 -3.00
CA THR A 57 -7.56 -1.09 -3.68
C THR A 57 -7.17 -2.34 -2.88
N LEU A 58 -5.94 -2.45 -2.41
CA LEU A 58 -5.52 -3.62 -1.63
C LEU A 58 -6.17 -3.66 -0.24
N VAL A 59 -6.30 -2.50 0.42
CA VAL A 59 -6.96 -2.39 1.73
C VAL A 59 -8.43 -2.81 1.64
N SER A 60 -9.17 -2.43 0.59
CA SER A 60 -10.60 -2.72 0.44
C SER A 60 -10.92 -4.22 0.34
N ILE A 61 -9.94 -5.05 0.00
CA ILE A 61 -10.08 -6.51 -0.12
C ILE A 61 -9.38 -7.28 0.99
N SER A 62 -9.01 -6.59 2.09
CA SER A 62 -8.34 -7.21 3.23
C SER A 62 -9.30 -8.11 4.02
N HIS A 63 -8.81 -9.31 4.39
CA HIS A 63 -9.52 -10.24 5.26
C HIS A 63 -9.09 -10.10 6.75
N PHE A 64 -8.30 -9.10 7.08
CA PHE A 64 -7.94 -8.75 8.45
C PHE A 64 -8.11 -7.25 8.68
N PRO A 65 -8.31 -6.79 9.95
CA PRO A 65 -8.63 -5.39 10.24
C PRO A 65 -7.59 -4.40 9.73
N THR A 66 -8.04 -3.39 9.00
CA THR A 66 -7.26 -2.32 8.40
C THR A 66 -7.78 -0.92 8.74
N ASN A 67 -8.53 -0.78 9.83
CA ASN A 67 -8.99 0.52 10.34
C ASN A 67 -7.84 1.49 10.61
N HIS A 68 -6.68 0.93 10.97
CA HIS A 68 -5.40 1.62 11.12
C HIS A 68 -4.35 0.79 10.40
N PHE A 69 -3.51 1.42 9.61
CA PHE A 69 -2.38 0.80 8.95
C PHE A 69 -1.25 1.81 8.76
N HIS A 70 -0.04 1.31 8.65
CA HIS A 70 1.12 2.10 8.28
C HIS A 70 1.41 1.93 6.79
N PHE A 71 1.48 3.03 6.05
CA PHE A 71 1.92 3.03 4.66
C PHE A 71 3.38 3.47 4.57
N GLU A 72 4.25 2.56 4.16
CA GLU A 72 5.69 2.79 4.04
C GLU A 72 6.08 3.28 2.64
N GLY A 73 5.35 2.88 1.61
CA GLY A 73 5.80 3.04 0.24
C GLY A 73 6.96 2.10 -0.10
N PHE A 74 7.98 2.60 -0.80
CA PHE A 74 9.16 1.81 -1.16
C PHE A 74 10.22 1.85 -0.06
N LEU A 75 10.67 0.68 0.36
CA LEU A 75 11.78 0.56 1.30
C LEU A 75 13.12 1.02 0.69
N PRO A 76 14.06 1.53 1.51
CA PRO A 76 15.41 1.84 1.08
C PRO A 76 16.09 0.65 0.40
N HIS A 77 16.92 0.90 -0.61
CA HIS A 77 17.60 -0.17 -1.34
C HIS A 77 18.69 -0.88 -0.52
N LYS A 78 19.48 -0.12 0.26
CA LYS A 78 20.62 -0.65 1.04
C LYS A 78 20.71 0.00 2.42
N LYS A 79 21.23 1.25 2.50
CA LYS A 79 21.47 1.95 3.77
C LYS A 79 20.15 2.18 4.50
N GLY A 80 20.09 1.75 5.77
CA GLY A 80 18.92 1.90 6.62
C GLY A 80 17.80 0.85 6.41
N ARG A 81 17.92 -0.04 5.42
CA ARG A 81 16.87 -1.04 5.12
C ARG A 81 16.63 -2.00 6.30
N HIS A 82 17.69 -2.54 6.88
CA HIS A 82 17.62 -3.43 8.04
C HIS A 82 16.93 -2.77 9.24
N THR A 83 17.38 -1.55 9.60
CA THR A 83 16.77 -0.77 10.69
C THR A 83 15.28 -0.54 10.42
N ARG A 84 14.94 -0.15 9.19
CA ARG A 84 13.56 0.12 8.82
C ARG A 84 12.67 -1.12 8.89
N LEU A 85 13.14 -2.27 8.40
CA LEU A 85 12.42 -3.55 8.51
C LEU A 85 12.17 -3.92 9.98
N THR A 86 13.17 -3.74 10.84
CA THR A 86 13.05 -3.99 12.28
C THR A 86 12.01 -3.07 12.93
N GLU A 87 12.00 -1.77 12.59
CA GLU A 87 11.01 -0.81 13.07
C GLU A 87 9.60 -1.21 12.64
N LEU A 88 9.41 -1.50 11.35
CA LEU A 88 8.12 -1.88 10.79
C LEU A 88 7.58 -3.18 11.39
N ALA A 89 8.45 -4.17 11.63
CA ALA A 89 8.08 -5.43 12.24
C ALA A 89 7.54 -5.28 13.68
N ASN A 90 7.91 -4.21 14.37
CA ASN A 90 7.47 -3.89 15.73
C ASN A 90 6.19 -3.02 15.79
N LEU A 91 5.68 -2.57 14.66
CA LEU A 91 4.43 -1.82 14.63
C LEU A 91 3.25 -2.70 15.08
N LYS A 92 2.28 -2.05 15.72
CA LYS A 92 1.03 -2.69 16.19
C LYS A 92 -0.04 -2.75 15.09
N GLU A 93 0.14 -1.98 14.03
CA GLU A 93 -0.75 -1.88 12.88
C GLU A 93 -0.26 -2.77 11.74
N PRO A 94 -1.13 -3.15 10.78
CA PRO A 94 -0.73 -3.71 9.51
C PRO A 94 0.18 -2.75 8.74
N VAL A 95 1.10 -3.29 7.95
CA VAL A 95 2.06 -2.49 7.16
C VAL A 95 1.81 -2.70 5.68
N ILE A 96 1.77 -1.60 4.92
CA ILE A 96 1.66 -1.63 3.46
C ILE A 96 2.98 -1.15 2.85
N VAL A 97 3.52 -1.96 1.93
CA VAL A 97 4.78 -1.70 1.23
C VAL A 97 4.54 -1.80 -0.27
N LEU A 98 5.24 -0.96 -1.02
CA LEU A 98 5.34 -1.06 -2.47
C LEU A 98 6.66 -1.74 -2.84
N GLU A 99 6.63 -2.64 -3.83
CA GLU A 99 7.85 -3.30 -4.27
C GLU A 99 7.85 -3.54 -5.79
N SER A 100 9.04 -3.67 -6.34
CA SER A 100 9.27 -3.84 -7.76
C SER A 100 9.55 -5.31 -8.12
N THR A 101 9.35 -5.64 -9.40
CA THR A 101 9.65 -6.93 -10.02
C THR A 101 10.94 -7.59 -9.52
N HIS A 102 12.05 -6.84 -9.50
CA HIS A 102 13.37 -7.41 -9.24
C HIS A 102 13.65 -7.68 -7.76
N ARG A 103 12.80 -7.20 -6.87
CA ARG A 103 13.05 -7.24 -5.42
C ARG A 103 12.01 -8.02 -4.64
N ILE A 104 10.90 -8.40 -5.26
CA ILE A 104 9.78 -9.02 -4.57
C ILE A 104 10.17 -10.30 -3.79
N LEU A 105 10.85 -11.25 -4.40
CA LEU A 105 11.25 -12.49 -3.71
C LEU A 105 12.24 -12.22 -2.58
N LYS A 106 13.21 -11.32 -2.80
CA LYS A 106 14.13 -10.90 -1.73
C LYS A 106 13.36 -10.25 -0.59
N PHE A 107 12.42 -9.35 -0.91
CA PHE A 107 11.60 -8.65 0.08
C PHE A 107 10.73 -9.63 0.89
N LEU A 108 10.07 -10.60 0.25
CA LEU A 108 9.27 -11.60 0.96
C LEU A 108 10.11 -12.45 1.94
N ASN A 109 11.33 -12.81 1.55
CA ASN A 109 12.27 -13.49 2.45
C ASN A 109 12.69 -12.60 3.63
N GLU A 110 12.95 -11.31 3.40
CA GLU A 110 13.19 -10.34 4.46
C GLU A 110 11.96 -10.18 5.38
N VAL A 111 10.75 -10.17 4.82
CA VAL A 111 9.52 -10.15 5.64
C VAL A 111 9.43 -11.40 6.51
N LEU A 112 9.72 -12.57 5.99
CA LEU A 112 9.74 -13.81 6.78
C LEU A 112 10.76 -13.73 7.94
N GLU A 113 11.95 -13.20 7.66
CA GLU A 113 13.02 -13.04 8.65
C GLU A 113 12.66 -12.06 9.78
N TYR A 114 12.16 -10.84 9.42
CA TYR A 114 11.95 -9.77 10.39
C TYR A 114 10.56 -9.80 11.04
N PHE A 115 9.52 -10.12 10.27
CA PHE A 115 8.13 -10.10 10.74
C PHE A 115 7.66 -11.49 11.21
N GLY A 116 8.34 -12.56 10.76
CA GLY A 116 7.87 -13.93 10.91
C GLY A 116 6.78 -14.28 9.90
N ASP A 117 6.24 -15.48 9.99
CA ASP A 117 5.24 -16.00 9.05
C ASP A 117 3.83 -15.47 9.34
N ARG A 118 3.64 -14.17 9.12
CA ARG A 118 2.34 -13.47 9.30
C ARG A 118 1.43 -13.68 8.10
N ASN A 119 0.14 -13.37 8.30
CA ASN A 119 -0.80 -13.24 7.19
C ASN A 119 -0.38 -12.07 6.30
N ILE A 120 -0.48 -12.28 4.98
CA ILE A 120 -0.09 -11.32 3.95
C ILE A 120 -1.08 -11.33 2.81
N ILE A 121 -1.28 -10.18 2.20
CA ILE A 121 -1.95 -10.04 0.91
C ILE A 121 -0.95 -9.40 -0.04
N VAL A 122 -0.72 -10.02 -1.18
CA VAL A 122 0.16 -9.50 -2.22
C VAL A 122 -0.67 -9.23 -3.47
N GLY A 123 -0.85 -7.96 -3.80
CA GLY A 123 -1.44 -7.51 -5.05
C GLY A 123 -0.33 -7.23 -6.07
N ARG A 124 -0.37 -7.91 -7.19
CA ARG A 124 0.53 -7.68 -8.33
C ARG A 124 -0.27 -7.13 -9.49
N GLU A 125 0.24 -6.06 -10.14
CA GLU A 125 -0.39 -5.42 -11.31
C GLU A 125 -1.87 -5.09 -11.08
N LEU A 126 -2.21 -4.59 -9.87
CA LEU A 126 -3.57 -4.27 -9.48
C LEU A 126 -4.25 -3.36 -10.52
N THR A 127 -5.49 -3.71 -10.90
CA THR A 127 -6.32 -3.03 -11.90
C THR A 127 -5.80 -3.09 -13.35
N LYS A 128 -4.74 -3.90 -13.61
CA LYS A 128 -4.16 -4.11 -14.93
C LYS A 128 -4.51 -5.50 -15.47
N PHE A 129 -4.20 -5.76 -16.74
CA PHE A 129 -4.55 -7.01 -17.43
C PHE A 129 -4.00 -8.28 -16.74
N TYR A 130 -2.82 -8.18 -16.14
CA TYR A 130 -2.16 -9.30 -15.45
C TYR A 130 -2.31 -9.23 -13.93
N GLU A 131 -3.42 -8.68 -13.45
CA GLU A 131 -3.70 -8.62 -12.02
C GLU A 131 -3.62 -10.00 -11.36
N THR A 132 -2.93 -10.06 -10.23
CA THR A 132 -2.85 -11.26 -9.40
C THR A 132 -2.97 -10.85 -7.94
N ILE A 133 -3.82 -11.53 -7.18
CA ILE A 133 -4.00 -11.29 -5.75
C ILE A 133 -3.74 -12.59 -5.00
N PHE A 134 -2.63 -12.64 -4.28
CA PHE A 134 -2.31 -13.72 -3.36
C PHE A 134 -2.79 -13.39 -1.96
N ARG A 135 -3.38 -14.38 -1.27
CA ARG A 135 -3.78 -14.31 0.14
C ARG A 135 -3.28 -15.55 0.86
N GLY A 136 -2.58 -15.37 1.98
CA GLY A 136 -2.04 -16.48 2.76
C GLY A 136 -1.08 -15.96 3.83
N ASN A 137 -0.08 -16.75 4.13
CA ASN A 137 1.05 -16.38 4.97
C ASN A 137 2.29 -16.03 4.13
N VAL A 138 3.31 -15.49 4.77
CA VAL A 138 4.53 -15.03 4.08
C VAL A 138 5.24 -16.19 3.39
N SER A 139 5.39 -17.34 4.06
CA SER A 139 6.04 -18.53 3.47
C SER A 139 5.31 -19.02 2.23
N GLY A 140 3.98 -19.12 2.26
CA GLY A 140 3.19 -19.50 1.10
C GLY A 140 3.28 -18.47 -0.05
N SER A 141 3.46 -17.18 0.26
CA SER A 141 3.67 -16.17 -0.77
C SER A 141 5.03 -16.32 -1.49
N ILE A 142 6.07 -16.74 -0.75
CA ILE A 142 7.39 -17.03 -1.32
C ILE A 142 7.29 -18.21 -2.29
N GLU A 143 6.64 -19.30 -1.87
CA GLU A 143 6.40 -20.48 -2.72
C GLU A 143 5.66 -20.08 -3.99
N TYR A 144 4.54 -19.38 -3.84
CA TYR A 144 3.72 -18.95 -4.96
C TYR A 144 4.49 -18.11 -5.99
N PHE A 145 5.22 -17.08 -5.55
CA PHE A 145 5.96 -16.20 -6.47
C PHE A 145 7.31 -16.76 -6.92
N THR A 146 7.76 -17.88 -6.38
CA THR A 146 8.88 -18.65 -6.93
C THR A 146 8.46 -19.41 -8.18
N GLU A 147 7.23 -19.91 -8.21
CA GLU A 147 6.67 -20.70 -9.31
C GLU A 147 5.93 -19.83 -10.35
N ASN A 148 5.53 -18.61 -9.98
CA ASN A 148 4.73 -17.74 -10.82
C ASN A 148 5.46 -16.47 -11.20
N SER A 149 4.87 -15.70 -12.14
CA SER A 149 5.46 -14.46 -12.65
C SER A 149 5.67 -13.42 -11.55
N THR A 150 6.87 -12.88 -11.48
CA THR A 150 7.23 -11.73 -10.64
C THR A 150 7.31 -10.41 -11.43
N LYS A 151 6.92 -10.39 -12.72
CA LYS A 151 6.93 -9.18 -13.53
C LYS A 151 5.81 -8.23 -13.11
N GLY A 152 6.12 -6.96 -12.95
CA GLY A 152 5.15 -5.90 -12.63
C GLY A 152 5.37 -5.22 -11.29
N GLU A 153 4.39 -4.44 -10.87
CA GLU A 153 4.37 -3.68 -9.63
C GLU A 153 3.62 -4.43 -8.54
N PHE A 154 4.12 -4.33 -7.33
CA PHE A 154 3.56 -5.03 -6.17
C PHE A 154 3.13 -4.04 -5.10
N THR A 155 1.94 -4.26 -4.57
CA THR A 155 1.46 -3.66 -3.32
C THR A 155 1.25 -4.79 -2.32
N ILE A 156 1.88 -4.70 -1.17
CA ILE A 156 1.91 -5.78 -0.18
C ILE A 156 1.34 -5.26 1.13
N LEU A 157 0.37 -5.97 1.68
CA LEU A 157 -0.23 -5.70 2.98
C LEU A 157 0.12 -6.85 3.94
N ILE A 158 0.90 -6.53 4.98
CA ILE A 158 1.36 -7.47 6.01
C ILE A 158 0.54 -7.23 7.27
N SER A 159 -0.07 -8.29 7.82
CA SER A 159 -0.87 -8.16 9.04
C SER A 159 -0.01 -7.78 10.25
N LYS A 160 -0.63 -7.17 11.25
CA LYS A 160 0.01 -6.92 12.55
C LYS A 160 0.48 -8.22 13.19
N LYS A 161 1.43 -8.14 14.12
CA LYS A 161 1.87 -9.28 14.93
C LYS A 161 0.67 -9.89 15.66
N ARG A 162 0.41 -11.18 15.49
CA ARG A 162 -0.60 -11.88 16.30
C ARG A 162 -0.18 -11.81 17.77
N ILE A 163 -0.95 -11.09 18.57
CA ILE A 163 -0.90 -11.26 20.02
C ILE A 163 -1.66 -12.56 20.26
N THR A 164 -0.95 -13.64 20.51
CA THR A 164 -1.55 -14.89 20.97
C THR A 164 -2.06 -14.67 22.40
N LYS A 165 -3.23 -14.02 22.56
CA LYS A 165 -4.04 -14.29 23.74
C LYS A 165 -4.51 -15.73 23.56
N LYS A 166 -4.17 -16.63 24.50
CA LYS A 166 -4.88 -17.91 24.65
C LYS A 166 -6.36 -17.57 24.75
N TRP A 167 -7.10 -17.73 23.67
CA TRP A 167 -8.56 -17.73 23.73
C TRP A 167 -8.96 -19.09 24.28
N SER A 168 -9.53 -19.11 25.46
CA SER A 168 -10.31 -20.24 25.93
C SER A 168 -11.59 -20.32 25.06
N HIS A 169 -11.78 -21.44 24.40
CA HIS A 169 -12.88 -21.74 23.47
C HIS A 169 -14.24 -21.87 24.15
N GLU A 170 -14.71 -20.90 24.90
CA GLU A 170 -15.98 -21.09 25.63
C GLU A 170 -17.09 -20.05 25.39
N LYS A 171 -16.96 -19.09 24.46
CA LYS A 171 -18.05 -18.09 24.23
C LYS A 171 -18.16 -17.58 22.80
N GLU A 172 -18.23 -18.42 21.78
CA GLU A 172 -18.43 -17.93 20.40
C GLU A 172 -19.69 -18.43 19.67
N HIS A 173 -20.62 -19.12 20.35
CA HIS A 173 -21.84 -19.61 19.66
C HIS A 173 -23.10 -18.74 19.84
N GLU A 174 -23.05 -17.62 20.56
CA GLU A 174 -24.29 -16.87 20.86
C GLU A 174 -24.45 -15.50 20.13
N ASN A 175 -23.46 -14.99 19.37
CA ASN A 175 -23.55 -13.61 18.85
C ASN A 175 -23.50 -13.46 17.32
N ILE A 176 -23.59 -14.53 16.51
CA ILE A 176 -23.51 -14.40 15.04
C ILE A 176 -24.89 -14.24 14.36
N ASN A 177 -26.01 -14.42 15.08
CA ASN A 177 -27.34 -14.47 14.45
C ASN A 177 -28.15 -13.16 14.42
N ASN A 178 -27.61 -12.01 14.85
CA ASN A 178 -28.47 -10.82 15.02
C ASN A 178 -28.08 -9.53 14.26
N GLU A 179 -27.13 -9.52 13.34
CA GLU A 179 -26.75 -8.23 12.72
C GLU A 179 -26.48 -8.25 11.21
N TRP A 180 -27.26 -8.88 10.40
CA TRP A 180 -27.27 -8.58 8.95
C TRP A 180 -28.65 -8.76 8.34
N GLN A 181 -29.61 -7.91 8.70
CA GLN A 181 -30.76 -7.64 7.82
C GLN A 181 -30.44 -6.36 7.04
N ILE A 182 -29.98 -6.51 5.83
CA ILE A 182 -29.93 -5.43 4.85
C ILE A 182 -31.33 -5.31 4.27
N ASN A 183 -32.09 -4.30 4.68
CA ASN A 183 -33.30 -3.90 3.99
C ASN A 183 -32.91 -3.16 2.72
N CYS A 184 -33.06 -3.81 1.57
CA CYS A 184 -33.11 -3.16 0.26
C CYS A 184 -34.59 -2.80 0.00
N GLU A 185 -34.95 -1.52 0.13
CA GLU A 185 -36.07 -0.89 -0.55
C GLU A 185 -35.55 -0.01 -1.67
#